data_9e9501e6b7c4b796d3e9fc338da996d2
#
_entry.id   9e9501e6b7c4b796d3e9fc338da996d2
#
_cell.length_a   1.000
_cell.length_b   1.000
_cell.length_c   1.000
_cell.angle_alpha   90.00
_cell.angle_beta   90.00
_cell.angle_gamma   90.00
#
_symmetry.space_group_name_H-M   'P 1'
#
loop_
_entity.id
_entity.type
_entity.pdbx_description
1 polymer ?
#
loop_
_entity_poly.entity_id
_entity_poly.type
_entity_poly.pdbx_seq_one_letter_code
_entity_poly.pdbx_strand_id
1 'polypeptide(L)'
;MAQEVELKIDGELFDKVHSVSYEIFTPHDASDGKPSSVPQGLKIKISRESDDNVGIAKWAFDSSQVNRKAGQITFKDPNLKKELKVLKWTNGFVTHYEEHVPSTSANPNEQMYEYFEISAELVDVNGTEYKKDWKGK
;
A
#
# COMPACT_ATOMS: atom_id res chain seq x y z
N MET A 1 -14.52 6.60 15.22
CA MET A 1 -15.02 6.11 13.93
C MET A 1 -13.88 5.97 12.93
N ALA A 2 -13.88 4.85 12.21
CA ALA A 2 -12.82 4.59 11.23
C ALA A 2 -12.92 5.53 10.04
N GLN A 3 -11.78 5.86 9.45
CA GLN A 3 -11.73 6.65 8.23
C GLN A 3 -12.25 5.84 7.05
N GLU A 4 -12.81 6.52 6.07
CA GLU A 4 -13.22 5.89 4.84
C GLU A 4 -12.04 5.93 3.87
N VAL A 5 -11.74 4.78 3.25
CA VAL A 5 -10.58 4.64 2.37
C VAL A 5 -11.02 4.12 1.01
N GLU A 6 -10.57 4.79 -0.05
CA GLU A 6 -10.80 4.35 -1.42
C GLU A 6 -9.47 4.01 -2.07
N LEU A 7 -9.36 2.79 -2.59
CA LEU A 7 -8.13 2.30 -3.22
C LEU A 7 -8.38 2.06 -4.71
N LYS A 8 -7.55 2.66 -5.55
CA LYS A 8 -7.55 2.40 -6.99
C LYS A 8 -6.16 1.97 -7.42
N ILE A 9 -6.08 0.91 -8.21
CA ILE A 9 -4.82 0.43 -8.75
C ILE A 9 -5.00 0.29 -10.26
N ASP A 10 -4.19 1.02 -11.01
CA ASP A 10 -4.23 1.00 -12.47
C ASP A 10 -5.64 1.32 -13.00
N GLY A 11 -6.33 2.24 -12.32
CA GLY A 11 -7.68 2.66 -12.67
C GLY A 11 -8.81 1.76 -12.17
N GLU A 12 -8.48 0.63 -11.57
CA GLU A 12 -9.49 -0.30 -11.04
C GLU A 12 -9.71 -0.04 -9.55
N LEU A 13 -10.98 0.04 -9.15
CA LEU A 13 -11.36 0.27 -7.76
C LEU A 13 -11.34 -1.06 -6.99
N PHE A 14 -10.66 -1.06 -5.84
CA PHE A 14 -10.64 -2.18 -4.91
C PHE A 14 -11.31 -1.74 -3.62
N ASP A 15 -12.44 -2.32 -3.31
CA ASP A 15 -13.21 -1.96 -2.12
C ASP A 15 -12.85 -2.83 -0.92
N LYS A 16 -13.55 -2.65 0.19
CA LYS A 16 -13.41 -3.45 1.41
C LYS A 16 -12.01 -3.35 2.04
N VAL A 17 -11.42 -2.17 1.96
CA VAL A 17 -10.11 -1.93 2.57
C VAL A 17 -10.29 -1.82 4.07
N HIS A 18 -9.54 -2.65 4.83
CA HIS A 18 -9.59 -2.66 6.29
C HIS A 18 -8.60 -1.68 6.89
N SER A 19 -7.39 -1.64 6.35
CA SER A 19 -6.35 -0.77 6.88
C SER A 19 -5.34 -0.41 5.81
N VAL A 20 -4.78 0.78 5.95
CA VAL A 20 -3.69 1.26 5.12
C VAL A 20 -2.68 1.91 6.04
N SER A 21 -1.42 1.58 5.86
CA SER A 21 -0.34 2.31 6.50
C SER A 21 0.78 2.50 5.50
N TYR A 22 1.57 3.54 5.69
CA TYR A 22 2.78 3.70 4.91
C TYR A 22 3.85 4.23 5.83
N GLU A 23 5.08 3.84 5.54
CA GLU A 23 6.20 4.22 6.38
C GLU A 23 7.42 4.48 5.53
N ILE A 24 8.28 5.34 6.03
CA ILE A 24 9.56 5.60 5.42
C ILE A 24 10.62 5.50 6.52
N PHE A 25 11.76 4.95 6.15
CA PHE A 25 12.83 4.70 7.08
C PHE A 25 14.04 5.52 6.71
N THR A 26 14.65 6.20 7.68
CA THR A 26 15.89 6.92 7.49
C THR A 26 16.94 6.32 8.40
N PRO A 27 18.02 5.72 7.85
CA PRO A 27 19.09 5.21 8.69
C PRO A 27 19.69 6.34 9.53
N HIS A 28 20.05 6.03 10.75
CA HIS A 28 20.60 7.03 11.66
C HIS A 28 21.73 6.45 12.48
N ASP A 29 22.57 7.33 13.01
CA ASP A 29 23.67 6.95 13.89
C ASP A 29 23.10 6.57 15.24
N ALA A 30 23.47 5.40 15.75
CA ALA A 30 22.93 4.91 17.02
C ALA A 30 23.38 5.73 18.22
N SER A 31 24.51 6.45 18.11
CA SER A 31 25.05 7.19 19.24
C SER A 31 24.44 8.58 19.40
N ASP A 32 24.10 9.28 18.31
CA ASP A 32 23.57 10.64 18.40
C ASP A 32 22.22 10.84 17.71
N GLY A 33 21.71 9.83 17.00
CA GLY A 33 20.42 9.90 16.36
C GLY A 33 20.38 10.69 15.08
N LYS A 34 21.50 11.18 14.59
CA LYS A 34 21.52 11.93 13.33
C LYS A 34 21.35 11.02 12.14
N PRO A 35 20.63 11.48 11.08
CA PRO A 35 20.52 10.69 9.88
C PRO A 35 21.90 10.39 9.28
N SER A 36 22.14 9.12 8.94
CA SER A 36 23.39 8.69 8.31
C SER A 36 23.25 8.49 6.82
N SER A 37 22.02 8.64 6.30
CA SER A 37 21.73 8.45 4.89
C SER A 37 20.43 9.18 4.56
N VAL A 38 20.07 9.19 3.27
CA VAL A 38 18.77 9.72 2.84
C VAL A 38 17.66 8.75 3.25
N PRO A 39 16.38 9.21 3.32
CA PRO A 39 15.27 8.31 3.59
C PRO A 39 15.21 7.18 2.57
N GLN A 40 14.86 6.00 3.06
CA GLN A 40 14.83 4.78 2.24
C GLN A 40 13.62 3.94 2.61
N GLY A 41 13.29 3.03 1.70
CA GLY A 41 12.36 1.97 2.04
C GLY A 41 10.94 2.39 2.27
N LEU A 42 10.46 3.43 1.57
CA LEU A 42 9.04 3.77 1.69
C LEU A 42 8.22 2.55 1.26
N LYS A 43 7.29 2.17 2.11
CA LYS A 43 6.50 0.96 1.96
C LYS A 43 5.06 1.28 2.26
N ILE A 44 4.17 0.85 1.38
CA ILE A 44 2.73 1.00 1.55
C ILE A 44 2.16 -0.37 1.90
N LYS A 45 1.46 -0.46 3.01
CA LYS A 45 0.91 -1.72 3.51
C LYS A 45 -0.61 -1.62 3.51
N ILE A 46 -1.27 -2.57 2.86
CA ILE A 46 -2.72 -2.55 2.69
C ILE A 46 -3.30 -3.90 3.07
N SER A 47 -4.38 -3.86 3.84
CA SER A 47 -5.16 -5.05 4.17
C SER A 47 -6.59 -4.83 3.72
N ARG A 48 -7.18 -5.80 3.04
CA ARG A 48 -8.57 -5.73 2.59
C ARG A 48 -9.24 -7.09 2.72
N GLU A 49 -10.58 -7.08 2.78
CA GLU A 49 -11.36 -8.31 2.77
C GLU A 49 -11.17 -8.99 1.41
N SER A 50 -10.90 -10.29 1.43
CA SER A 50 -10.74 -11.05 0.19
C SER A 50 -12.09 -11.35 -0.46
N ASP A 51 -12.06 -11.42 -1.78
CA ASP A 51 -13.19 -11.86 -2.58
C ASP A 51 -12.66 -12.68 -3.76
N ASP A 52 -13.43 -12.80 -4.83
CA ASP A 52 -12.98 -13.57 -5.98
C ASP A 52 -12.11 -12.77 -6.97
N ASN A 53 -11.82 -11.52 -6.66
CA ASN A 53 -10.95 -10.70 -7.49
C ASN A 53 -9.50 -11.05 -7.22
N VAL A 54 -8.82 -11.60 -8.22
CA VAL A 54 -7.43 -12.03 -8.08
C VAL A 54 -6.44 -11.02 -8.66
N GLY A 55 -6.88 -9.79 -8.90
CA GLY A 55 -6.05 -8.77 -9.54
C GLY A 55 -4.77 -8.45 -8.80
N ILE A 56 -4.83 -8.38 -7.46
CA ILE A 56 -3.66 -8.06 -6.66
C ILE A 56 -2.71 -9.26 -6.59
N ALA A 57 -3.24 -10.47 -6.42
CA ALA A 57 -2.44 -11.68 -6.43
C ALA A 57 -1.70 -11.84 -7.76
N LYS A 58 -2.41 -11.58 -8.85
CA LYS A 58 -1.84 -11.67 -10.19
C LYS A 58 -0.69 -10.67 -10.36
N TRP A 59 -0.87 -9.46 -9.87
CA TRP A 59 0.17 -8.44 -9.88
C TRP A 59 1.36 -8.87 -9.04
N ALA A 60 1.10 -9.45 -7.86
CA ALA A 60 2.16 -9.89 -6.95
C ALA A 60 3.00 -11.03 -7.52
N PHE A 61 2.40 -11.88 -8.35
CA PHE A 61 3.09 -13.05 -8.88
C PHE A 61 4.07 -12.73 -10.01
N ASP A 62 4.06 -11.50 -10.51
CA ASP A 62 4.93 -11.11 -11.62
C ASP A 62 5.63 -9.81 -11.28
N SER A 63 6.93 -9.89 -10.99
CA SER A 63 7.76 -8.73 -10.64
C SER A 63 8.53 -8.16 -11.82
N SER A 64 8.16 -8.53 -13.06
CA SER A 64 8.84 -8.03 -14.24
C SER A 64 8.64 -6.53 -14.40
N GLN A 65 9.56 -5.87 -15.08
CA GLN A 65 9.53 -4.42 -15.29
C GLN A 65 8.25 -3.95 -16.00
N VAL A 66 7.66 -4.80 -16.83
CA VAL A 66 6.45 -4.43 -17.57
C VAL A 66 5.20 -4.49 -16.69
N ASN A 67 5.30 -5.04 -15.49
CA ASN A 67 4.17 -5.22 -14.58
C ASN A 67 4.09 -4.15 -13.50
N ARG A 68 4.74 -3.01 -13.71
CA ARG A 68 4.65 -1.88 -12.78
C ARG A 68 3.27 -1.24 -12.88
N LYS A 69 2.70 -0.89 -11.74
CA LYS A 69 1.38 -0.27 -11.71
C LYS A 69 1.41 0.99 -10.87
N ALA A 70 0.61 1.97 -11.29
CA ALA A 70 0.36 3.17 -10.51
C ALA A 70 -0.95 2.99 -9.75
N GLY A 71 -1.10 3.73 -8.65
CA GLY A 71 -2.33 3.67 -7.89
C GLY A 71 -2.54 4.88 -7.03
N GLN A 72 -3.66 4.88 -6.34
CA GLN A 72 -4.08 6.01 -5.51
C GLN A 72 -4.90 5.51 -4.34
N ILE A 73 -4.62 6.09 -3.17
CA ILE A 73 -5.40 5.83 -1.96
C ILE A 73 -5.93 7.16 -1.48
N THR A 74 -7.25 7.25 -1.36
CA THR A 74 -7.92 8.45 -0.87
C THR A 74 -8.44 8.20 0.53
N PHE A 75 -8.03 9.04 1.49
CA PHE A 75 -8.52 8.99 2.86
C PHE A 75 -9.57 10.06 3.03
N LYS A 76 -10.78 9.67 3.44
CA LYS A 76 -11.92 10.57 3.55
C LYS A 76 -12.40 10.69 4.98
N ASP A 77 -12.88 11.86 5.34
CA ASP A 77 -13.60 12.06 6.59
C ASP A 77 -15.03 11.58 6.38
N PRO A 78 -15.49 10.53 7.11
CA PRO A 78 -16.82 9.99 6.88
C PRO A 78 -17.94 10.96 7.26
N ASN A 79 -17.69 11.87 8.18
CA ASN A 79 -18.70 12.82 8.64
C ASN A 79 -18.86 14.01 7.69
N LEU A 80 -17.74 14.52 7.19
CA LEU A 80 -17.74 15.72 6.33
C LEU A 80 -17.78 15.40 4.84
N LYS A 81 -17.66 14.11 4.48
CA LYS A 81 -17.59 13.67 3.08
C LYS A 81 -16.48 14.36 2.30
N LYS A 82 -15.38 14.65 2.97
CA LYS A 82 -14.28 15.44 2.46
C LYS A 82 -13.02 14.59 2.40
N GLU A 83 -12.23 14.78 1.35
CA GLU A 83 -10.93 14.12 1.24
C GLU A 83 -9.96 14.77 2.23
N LEU A 84 -9.36 13.96 3.11
CA LEU A 84 -8.33 14.42 4.04
C LEU A 84 -6.96 14.36 3.40
N LYS A 85 -6.68 13.30 2.69
CA LYS A 85 -5.35 13.06 2.16
C LYS A 85 -5.43 12.09 0.98
N VAL A 86 -4.63 12.36 -0.04
CA VAL A 86 -4.54 11.49 -1.20
C VAL A 86 -3.09 11.05 -1.36
N LEU A 87 -2.87 9.76 -1.33
CA LEU A 87 -1.57 9.17 -1.57
C LEU A 87 -1.58 8.55 -2.96
N LYS A 88 -0.64 8.95 -3.81
CA LYS A 88 -0.50 8.42 -5.16
C LYS A 88 0.87 7.81 -5.33
N TRP A 89 0.96 6.69 -6.05
CA TRP A 89 2.26 6.11 -6.36
C TRP A 89 2.37 5.82 -7.85
N THR A 90 3.62 5.79 -8.32
CA THR A 90 3.94 5.52 -9.72
C THR A 90 5.03 4.45 -9.76
N ASN A 91 4.93 3.56 -10.74
CA ASN A 91 5.88 2.45 -10.92
C ASN A 91 5.97 1.60 -9.66
N GLY A 92 4.83 1.05 -9.24
CA GLY A 92 4.78 0.23 -8.03
C GLY A 92 4.84 -1.26 -8.33
N PHE A 93 5.44 -1.98 -7.38
CA PHE A 93 5.48 -3.44 -7.38
C PHE A 93 4.97 -3.93 -6.04
N VAL A 94 4.36 -5.12 -6.04
CA VAL A 94 4.03 -5.81 -4.80
C VAL A 94 5.27 -6.58 -4.36
N THR A 95 5.77 -6.26 -3.18
CA THR A 95 6.97 -6.90 -2.64
C THR A 95 6.65 -7.95 -1.57
N HIS A 96 5.40 -7.97 -1.11
CA HIS A 96 4.93 -8.99 -0.17
C HIS A 96 3.43 -9.16 -0.38
N TYR A 97 2.97 -10.40 -0.44
CA TYR A 97 1.55 -10.70 -0.59
C TYR A 97 1.21 -11.94 0.23
N GLU A 98 0.16 -11.84 1.02
CA GLU A 98 -0.39 -13.01 1.71
C GLU A 98 -1.89 -12.94 1.74
N GLU A 99 -2.51 -14.09 1.76
CA GLU A 99 -3.94 -14.22 1.90
C GLU A 99 -4.22 -15.16 3.05
N HIS A 100 -5.03 -14.69 3.99
CA HIS A 100 -5.36 -15.45 5.18
C HIS A 100 -6.79 -15.95 5.07
N VAL A 101 -6.95 -17.26 5.13
CA VAL A 101 -8.25 -17.91 5.03
C VAL A 101 -8.50 -18.67 6.32
N PRO A 102 -9.27 -18.10 7.26
CA PRO A 102 -9.56 -18.80 8.50
C PRO A 102 -10.49 -19.96 8.26
N SER A 103 -10.32 -21.04 9.03
CA SER A 103 -11.25 -22.17 8.98
C SER A 103 -12.56 -21.76 9.65
N THR A 104 -13.68 -21.96 8.98
CA THR A 104 -14.98 -21.63 9.54
C THR A 104 -15.32 -22.50 10.76
N SER A 105 -14.76 -23.71 10.84
CA SER A 105 -14.98 -24.58 11.98
C SER A 105 -14.22 -24.10 13.23
N ALA A 106 -13.06 -23.45 13.03
CA ALA A 106 -12.26 -22.96 14.15
C ALA A 106 -12.57 -21.48 14.46
N ASN A 107 -12.85 -20.68 13.44
CA ASN A 107 -13.03 -19.22 13.57
C ASN A 107 -14.22 -18.75 12.74
N PRO A 108 -15.46 -19.08 13.16
CA PRO A 108 -16.63 -18.82 12.32
C PRO A 108 -16.93 -17.35 12.07
N ASN A 109 -16.41 -16.45 12.91
CA ASN A 109 -16.66 -15.00 12.78
C ASN A 109 -15.49 -14.26 12.17
N GLU A 110 -14.42 -14.95 11.83
CA GLU A 110 -13.26 -14.31 11.25
C GLU A 110 -13.36 -14.33 9.73
N GLN A 111 -13.06 -13.19 9.11
CA GLN A 111 -13.16 -13.06 7.67
C GLN A 111 -11.85 -13.35 6.97
N MET A 112 -11.95 -13.84 5.75
CA MET A 112 -10.83 -14.01 4.86
C MET A 112 -10.31 -12.64 4.44
N TYR A 113 -8.99 -12.45 4.46
CA TYR A 113 -8.42 -11.17 4.05
C TYR A 113 -7.14 -11.37 3.27
N GLU A 114 -6.79 -10.36 2.47
CA GLU A 114 -5.49 -10.31 1.81
C GLU A 114 -4.71 -9.09 2.31
N TYR A 115 -3.41 -9.29 2.47
CA TYR A 115 -2.48 -8.26 2.92
C TYR A 115 -1.36 -8.17 1.92
N PHE A 116 -1.00 -6.94 1.54
CA PHE A 116 0.09 -6.77 0.58
C PHE A 116 0.85 -5.49 0.85
N GLU A 117 2.11 -5.50 0.43
CA GLU A 117 3.01 -4.36 0.56
C GLU A 117 3.46 -3.92 -0.81
N ILE A 118 3.47 -2.61 -1.02
CA ILE A 118 3.84 -2.00 -2.29
C ILE A 118 5.10 -1.17 -2.10
N SER A 119 6.05 -1.34 -3.01
CA SER A 119 7.21 -0.48 -3.13
C SER A 119 7.09 0.26 -4.45
N ALA A 120 7.29 1.58 -4.45
CA ALA A 120 7.09 2.39 -5.64
C ALA A 120 8.25 3.36 -5.82
N GLU A 121 8.50 3.71 -7.07
CA GLU A 121 9.57 4.65 -7.39
C GLU A 121 9.23 6.07 -6.95
N LEU A 122 7.96 6.45 -7.10
CA LEU A 122 7.49 7.79 -6.74
C LEU A 122 6.23 7.68 -5.90
N VAL A 123 6.20 8.38 -4.78
CA VAL A 123 5.02 8.47 -3.92
C VAL A 123 4.75 9.94 -3.65
N ASP A 124 3.50 10.35 -3.81
CA ASP A 124 3.06 11.72 -3.59
C ASP A 124 1.93 11.71 -2.55
N VAL A 125 2.10 12.47 -1.48
CA VAL A 125 1.08 12.62 -0.44
C VAL A 125 0.69 14.08 -0.39
N ASN A 126 -0.49 14.41 -0.91
CA ASN A 126 -1.01 15.78 -0.98
C ASN A 126 0.00 16.79 -1.56
N GLY A 127 0.71 16.39 -2.62
CA GLY A 127 1.68 17.27 -3.28
C GLY A 127 3.11 17.16 -2.74
N THR A 128 3.33 16.35 -1.69
CA THR A 128 4.66 16.14 -1.14
C THR A 128 5.20 14.83 -1.70
N GLU A 129 6.29 14.92 -2.44
CA GLU A 129 6.81 13.77 -3.19
C GLU A 129 8.01 13.14 -2.51
N TYR A 130 8.06 11.81 -2.55
CA TYR A 130 9.24 11.01 -2.27
C TYR A 130 9.58 10.22 -3.52
N LYS A 131 10.79 10.38 -4.00
CA LYS A 131 11.22 9.68 -5.20
C LYS A 131 12.47 8.86 -4.95
N LYS A 132 12.40 7.58 -5.30
CA LYS A 132 13.54 6.68 -5.28
C LYS A 132 14.02 6.53 -6.72
N ASP A 133 15.30 6.78 -6.97
CA ASP A 133 15.83 6.70 -8.32
C ASP A 133 16.17 5.25 -8.67
N TRP A 134 15.44 4.69 -9.61
CA TRP A 134 15.61 3.31 -10.06
C TRP A 134 16.32 3.23 -11.41
N LYS A 135 17.08 4.25 -11.78
CA LYS A 135 17.79 4.26 -13.05
C LYS A 135 18.67 3.03 -13.20
N GLY A 136 18.69 2.44 -14.39
CA GLY A 136 19.49 1.27 -14.67
C GLY A 136 18.94 -0.04 -14.13
N LYS A 137 17.75 -0.01 -13.57
CA LYS A 137 17.10 -1.20 -13.01
C LYS A 137 16.12 -1.83 -13.97
#